data_ba5d31aec0ee3a508aa157ad098f1f87
#
_entry.id   ba5d31aec0ee3a508aa157ad098f1f87
#
_cell.length_a   1.000
_cell.length_b   1.000
_cell.length_c   1.000
_cell.angle_alpha   90.00
_cell.angle_beta   90.00
_cell.angle_gamma   90.00
#
_symmetry.space_group_name_H-M   'P 1'
#
loop_
_entity.id
_entity.type
_entity.pdbx_description
1 polymer ?
#
loop_
_entity_poly.entity_id
_entity_poly.type
_entity_poly.pdbx_seq_one_letter_code
_entity_poly.pdbx_strand_id
1 'polypeptide(L)'
;AAVLEARGPRPAPVEARPESVDRREMDWGTLEKVVFSTRPEFRVPAYVLLPKGLRGRAPAIVDLHSHGGMFLFGKEKIINFGANHPAMIEYHKANYAGRPTATELVRRGYVVITIDAFPFGERRLMMDEDIAAGWERAKYSIEDVRRLNRKCRSKESALVKSLTYAGLTWPGITFWDDVRTVDYLLTRPEVDASR
;
A
#
# COMPACT_ATOMS: atom_id res chain seq x y z
N ALA A 1 19.52 -19.27 2.30
CA ALA A 1 20.15 -18.69 3.48
C ALA A 1 20.44 -17.21 3.27
N ALA A 2 21.26 -16.78 2.28
CA ALA A 2 21.66 -15.39 2.09
C ALA A 2 20.48 -14.38 1.94
N VAL A 3 19.37 -14.77 1.27
CA VAL A 3 18.17 -13.93 1.14
C VAL A 3 17.46 -13.75 2.48
N LEU A 4 17.53 -14.74 3.38
CA LEU A 4 16.97 -14.65 4.71
C LEU A 4 17.81 -13.74 5.63
N GLU A 5 19.10 -13.70 5.46
CA GLU A 5 20.02 -12.84 6.21
C GLU A 5 19.90 -11.36 5.84
N ALA A 6 19.63 -11.06 4.56
CA ALA A 6 19.43 -9.69 4.08
C ALA A 6 18.19 -8.98 4.67
N ARG A 7 17.25 -9.74 5.26
CA ARG A 7 16.04 -9.18 5.88
C ARG A 7 16.27 -8.58 7.27
N GLY A 8 17.37 -8.87 7.89
CA GLY A 8 17.61 -8.55 9.30
C GLY A 8 16.80 -9.43 10.26
N PRO A 9 16.83 -9.13 11.55
CA PRO A 9 16.12 -9.92 12.56
C PRO A 9 14.61 -9.86 12.36
N ARG A 10 13.94 -11.01 12.49
CA ARG A 10 12.49 -11.11 12.43
C ARG A 10 11.88 -10.49 13.68
N PRO A 11 11.02 -9.47 13.59
CA PRO A 11 10.34 -8.91 14.75
C PRO A 11 9.40 -9.91 15.40
N ALA A 12 9.10 -9.71 16.69
CA ALA A 12 8.01 -10.44 17.32
C ALA A 12 6.66 -10.01 16.71
N PRO A 13 5.75 -10.95 16.45
CA PRO A 13 4.41 -10.62 16.00
C PRO A 13 3.68 -9.78 17.06
N VAL A 14 2.95 -8.76 16.61
CA VAL A 14 2.06 -7.97 17.45
C VAL A 14 0.61 -8.19 17.05
N GLU A 15 -0.33 -7.88 17.93
CA GLU A 15 -1.74 -7.86 17.58
C GLU A 15 -1.99 -6.83 16.48
N ALA A 16 -2.72 -7.22 15.43
CA ALA A 16 -2.94 -6.36 14.27
C ALA A 16 -3.77 -5.10 14.60
N ARG A 17 -4.71 -5.18 15.57
CA ARG A 17 -5.59 -4.08 15.99
C ARG A 17 -6.12 -3.27 14.79
N PRO A 18 -6.89 -3.90 13.89
CA PRO A 18 -7.36 -3.25 12.68
C PRO A 18 -8.39 -2.17 13.02
N GLU A 19 -8.33 -1.08 12.28
CA GLU A 19 -9.26 0.03 12.35
C GLU A 19 -9.78 0.32 10.95
N SER A 20 -11.10 0.27 10.77
CA SER A 20 -11.76 0.67 9.52
C SER A 20 -11.93 2.19 9.54
N VAL A 21 -11.27 2.86 8.63
CA VAL A 21 -11.20 4.33 8.57
C VAL A 21 -12.25 4.90 7.62
N ASP A 22 -12.49 4.21 6.52
CA ASP A 22 -13.43 4.64 5.47
C ASP A 22 -13.94 3.43 4.70
N ARG A 23 -15.20 3.48 4.26
CA ARG A 23 -15.82 2.43 3.44
C ARG A 23 -16.75 3.06 2.43
N ARG A 24 -16.60 2.68 1.16
CA ARG A 24 -17.41 3.22 0.05
C ARG A 24 -17.69 2.17 -1.01
N GLU A 25 -18.86 2.32 -1.64
CA GLU A 25 -19.24 1.52 -2.79
C GLU A 25 -18.62 2.08 -4.08
N MET A 26 -18.11 1.18 -4.89
CA MET A 26 -17.50 1.44 -6.18
C MET A 26 -18.26 0.66 -7.26
N ASP A 27 -18.01 0.95 -8.54
CA ASP A 27 -18.62 0.20 -9.66
C ASP A 27 -18.26 -1.29 -9.65
N TRP A 28 -17.08 -1.61 -9.12
CA TRP A 28 -16.53 -2.97 -9.03
C TRP A 28 -16.78 -3.68 -7.69
N GLY A 29 -17.30 -3.02 -6.67
CA GLY A 29 -17.55 -3.60 -5.34
C GLY A 29 -17.35 -2.61 -4.21
N THR A 30 -16.94 -3.06 -3.03
CA THR A 30 -16.70 -2.21 -1.87
C THR A 30 -15.21 -1.96 -1.68
N LEU A 31 -14.83 -0.71 -1.49
CA LEU A 31 -13.50 -0.27 -1.06
C LEU A 31 -13.53 0.06 0.42
N GLU A 32 -12.71 -0.61 1.21
CA GLU A 32 -12.53 -0.31 2.64
C GLU A 32 -11.09 0.15 2.91
N LYS A 33 -10.93 1.33 3.51
CA LYS A 33 -9.65 1.79 4.02
C LYS A 33 -9.47 1.28 5.44
N VAL A 34 -8.39 0.55 5.68
CA VAL A 34 -8.06 0.03 7.01
C VAL A 34 -6.64 0.45 7.41
N VAL A 35 -6.42 0.51 8.73
CA VAL A 35 -5.08 0.71 9.29
C VAL A 35 -4.86 -0.36 10.35
N PHE A 36 -3.75 -1.09 10.27
CA PHE A 36 -3.43 -2.15 11.22
C PHE A 36 -1.95 -2.16 11.61
N SER A 37 -1.62 -2.81 12.74
CA SER A 37 -0.24 -2.87 13.24
C SER A 37 0.51 -4.06 12.67
N THR A 38 1.72 -3.83 12.18
CA THR A 38 2.68 -4.87 11.77
C THR A 38 3.83 -4.99 12.76
N ARG A 39 4.12 -3.89 13.47
CA ARG A 39 5.10 -3.77 14.57
C ARG A 39 4.51 -2.85 15.64
N PRO A 40 5.08 -2.79 16.85
CA PRO A 40 4.59 -1.89 17.90
C PRO A 40 4.51 -0.43 17.45
N GLU A 41 5.51 0.03 16.70
CA GLU A 41 5.68 1.39 16.20
C GLU A 41 5.15 1.63 14.78
N PHE A 42 4.74 0.59 14.05
CA PHE A 42 4.25 0.71 12.67
C PHE A 42 2.78 0.38 12.53
N ARG A 43 2.01 1.41 12.17
CA ARG A 43 0.64 1.30 11.68
C ARG A 43 0.67 1.40 10.15
N VAL A 44 0.11 0.40 9.47
CA VAL A 44 0.16 0.28 8.01
C VAL A 44 -1.21 0.56 7.43
N PRO A 45 -1.35 1.63 6.61
CA PRO A 45 -2.58 1.89 5.88
C PRO A 45 -2.71 0.95 4.68
N ALA A 46 -3.91 0.42 4.50
CA ALA A 46 -4.26 -0.51 3.45
C ALA A 46 -5.63 -0.19 2.83
N TYR A 47 -5.86 -0.71 1.64
CA TYR A 47 -7.20 -0.87 1.08
C TYR A 47 -7.55 -2.35 0.97
N VAL A 48 -8.76 -2.70 1.43
CA VAL A 48 -9.38 -3.98 1.16
C VAL A 48 -10.47 -3.75 0.12
N LEU A 49 -10.40 -4.52 -0.97
CA LEU A 49 -11.35 -4.49 -2.07
C LEU A 49 -12.19 -5.76 -2.01
N LEU A 50 -13.51 -5.61 -1.89
CA LEU A 50 -14.45 -6.71 -1.86
C LEU A 50 -15.23 -6.76 -3.19
N PRO A 51 -15.38 -7.93 -3.82
CA PRO A 51 -16.10 -8.06 -5.08
C PRO A 51 -17.56 -7.62 -4.96
N LYS A 52 -18.09 -7.02 -6.03
CA LYS A 52 -19.49 -6.65 -6.10
C LYS A 52 -20.39 -7.88 -5.93
N GLY A 53 -21.35 -7.78 -5.03
CA GLY A 53 -22.31 -8.86 -4.78
C GLY A 53 -21.70 -10.12 -4.14
N LEU A 54 -20.54 -10.00 -3.48
CA LEU A 54 -19.91 -11.12 -2.77
C LEU A 54 -20.92 -11.80 -1.83
N ARG A 55 -21.10 -13.11 -2.01
CA ARG A 55 -21.90 -13.97 -1.14
C ARG A 55 -21.00 -15.01 -0.49
N GLY A 56 -20.85 -14.95 0.83
CA GLY A 56 -19.96 -15.83 1.58
C GLY A 56 -18.49 -15.44 1.44
N ARG A 57 -17.61 -16.44 1.30
CA ARG A 57 -16.15 -16.27 1.26
C ARG A 57 -15.62 -16.38 -0.16
N ALA A 58 -14.56 -15.64 -0.45
CA ALA A 58 -13.85 -15.71 -1.74
C ALA A 58 -12.34 -15.92 -1.53
N PRO A 59 -11.63 -16.47 -2.54
CA PRO A 59 -10.18 -16.48 -2.56
C PRO A 59 -9.62 -15.07 -2.40
N ALA A 60 -8.46 -14.94 -1.75
CA ALA A 60 -7.90 -13.64 -1.45
C ALA A 60 -6.48 -13.47 -2.01
N ILE A 61 -6.13 -12.23 -2.36
CA ILE A 61 -4.82 -11.86 -2.91
C ILE A 61 -4.28 -10.65 -2.16
N VAL A 62 -3.02 -10.72 -1.75
CA VAL A 62 -2.22 -9.54 -1.40
C VAL A 62 -1.59 -9.02 -2.68
N ASP A 63 -2.03 -7.86 -3.15
CA ASP A 63 -1.51 -7.24 -4.38
C ASP A 63 -0.52 -6.13 -4.02
N LEU A 64 0.74 -6.32 -4.42
CA LEU A 64 1.85 -5.44 -4.08
C LEU A 64 2.08 -4.40 -5.18
N HIS A 65 2.02 -3.12 -4.81
CA HIS A 65 2.30 -2.05 -5.77
C HIS A 65 3.80 -1.96 -6.11
N SER A 66 4.11 -1.52 -7.32
CA SER A 66 5.48 -1.30 -7.79
C SER A 66 6.14 -0.08 -7.13
N HIS A 67 7.48 -0.02 -7.16
CA HIS A 67 8.25 1.19 -6.84
C HIS A 67 7.92 2.34 -7.81
N GLY A 68 8.21 2.16 -9.09
CA GLY A 68 7.90 3.05 -10.22
C GLY A 68 8.25 4.53 -10.04
N GLY A 69 9.03 4.90 -9.02
CA GLY A 69 9.39 6.31 -8.74
C GLY A 69 8.23 7.20 -8.25
N MET A 70 7.06 6.61 -7.99
CA MET A 70 5.87 7.32 -7.54
C MET A 70 5.71 7.19 -6.02
N PHE A 71 6.31 8.10 -5.25
CA PHE A 71 6.30 8.04 -3.78
C PHE A 71 5.03 8.61 -3.16
N LEU A 72 4.44 9.65 -3.79
CA LEU A 72 3.25 10.31 -3.27
C LEU A 72 2.05 9.36 -3.16
N PHE A 73 1.97 8.40 -4.06
CA PHE A 73 0.95 7.35 -4.08
C PHE A 73 1.60 5.99 -3.84
N GLY A 74 0.98 5.15 -3.06
CA GLY A 74 1.39 3.77 -2.77
C GLY A 74 0.34 2.79 -3.29
N LYS A 75 -0.51 2.29 -2.40
CA LYS A 75 -1.62 1.39 -2.68
C LYS A 75 -2.59 1.90 -3.76
N GLU A 76 -2.68 3.21 -3.94
CA GLU A 76 -3.51 3.82 -4.99
C GLU A 76 -3.01 3.52 -6.41
N LYS A 77 -1.74 3.15 -6.58
CA LYS A 77 -1.15 2.82 -7.90
C LYS A 77 -1.86 1.68 -8.63
N ILE A 78 -2.51 0.81 -7.88
CA ILE A 78 -3.12 -0.41 -8.42
C ILE A 78 -4.64 -0.45 -8.29
N ILE A 79 -5.25 0.71 -7.96
CA ILE A 79 -6.70 0.86 -7.79
C ILE A 79 -7.26 1.91 -8.75
N ASN A 80 -8.40 1.61 -9.37
CA ASN A 80 -9.20 2.58 -10.09
C ASN A 80 -10.31 3.11 -9.18
N PHE A 81 -10.24 4.38 -8.82
CA PHE A 81 -11.23 5.08 -7.99
C PHE A 81 -12.36 5.74 -8.80
N GLY A 82 -12.38 5.55 -10.13
CA GLY A 82 -13.27 6.30 -11.02
C GLY A 82 -12.73 7.70 -11.32
N ALA A 83 -12.65 8.54 -10.29
CA ALA A 83 -12.03 9.88 -10.36
C ALA A 83 -10.58 9.83 -9.82
N ASN A 84 -9.66 9.33 -10.63
CA ASN A 84 -8.24 9.28 -10.27
C ASN A 84 -7.56 10.65 -10.46
N HIS A 85 -6.55 10.93 -9.63
CA HIS A 85 -5.67 12.07 -9.85
C HIS A 85 -5.00 11.99 -11.24
N PRO A 86 -4.86 13.11 -12.00
CA PRO A 86 -4.28 13.08 -13.35
C PRO A 86 -2.93 12.37 -13.44
N ALA A 87 -2.03 12.58 -12.47
CA ALA A 87 -0.74 11.88 -12.41
C ALA A 87 -0.89 10.35 -12.26
N MET A 88 -1.99 9.88 -11.63
CA MET A 88 -2.27 8.45 -11.52
C MET A 88 -2.83 7.88 -12.82
N ILE A 89 -3.61 8.65 -13.57
CA ILE A 89 -4.09 8.24 -14.89
C ILE A 89 -2.89 8.02 -15.84
N GLU A 90 -1.93 8.96 -15.86
CA GLU A 90 -0.67 8.82 -16.61
C GLU A 90 0.12 7.58 -16.15
N TYR A 91 0.22 7.40 -14.84
CA TYR A 91 0.95 6.29 -14.25
C TYR A 91 0.33 4.93 -14.59
N HIS A 92 -1.00 4.80 -14.52
CA HIS A 92 -1.72 3.58 -14.90
C HIS A 92 -1.47 3.22 -16.37
N LYS A 93 -1.52 4.21 -17.27
CA LYS A 93 -1.22 3.98 -18.71
C LYS A 93 0.21 3.48 -18.91
N ALA A 94 1.18 4.09 -18.26
CA ALA A 94 2.58 3.79 -18.45
C ALA A 94 3.02 2.45 -17.82
N ASN A 95 2.44 2.06 -16.68
CA ASN A 95 2.95 0.94 -15.87
C ASN A 95 1.98 -0.26 -15.80
N TYR A 96 0.69 -0.06 -16.07
CA TYR A 96 -0.36 -1.07 -15.91
C TYR A 96 -1.25 -1.21 -17.15
N ALA A 97 -0.81 -0.69 -18.29
CA ALA A 97 -1.61 -0.67 -19.54
C ALA A 97 -3.04 -0.10 -19.33
N GLY A 98 -3.18 0.88 -18.42
CA GLY A 98 -4.48 1.47 -18.07
C GLY A 98 -5.38 0.59 -17.21
N ARG A 99 -4.91 -0.58 -16.76
CA ARG A 99 -5.69 -1.56 -15.98
C ARG A 99 -5.04 -1.83 -14.63
N PRO A 100 -5.31 -1.04 -13.58
CA PRO A 100 -4.80 -1.23 -12.24
C PRO A 100 -5.13 -2.63 -11.70
N THR A 101 -4.12 -3.37 -11.23
CA THR A 101 -4.19 -4.82 -10.97
C THR A 101 -5.20 -5.18 -9.89
N ALA A 102 -5.24 -4.47 -8.77
CA ALA A 102 -6.20 -4.75 -7.69
C ALA A 102 -7.64 -4.62 -8.16
N THR A 103 -7.95 -3.60 -8.98
CA THR A 103 -9.28 -3.44 -9.57
C THR A 103 -9.63 -4.56 -10.54
N GLU A 104 -8.67 -5.01 -11.34
CA GLU A 104 -8.88 -6.14 -12.26
C GLU A 104 -9.09 -7.47 -11.50
N LEU A 105 -8.40 -7.67 -10.40
CA LEU A 105 -8.53 -8.87 -9.57
C LEU A 105 -9.88 -8.91 -8.83
N VAL A 106 -10.31 -7.78 -8.23
CA VAL A 106 -11.61 -7.74 -7.55
C VAL A 106 -12.77 -7.95 -8.50
N ARG A 107 -12.69 -7.45 -9.75
CA ARG A 107 -13.69 -7.73 -10.79
C ARG A 107 -13.77 -9.21 -11.17
N ARG A 108 -12.70 -9.98 -10.95
CA ARG A 108 -12.67 -11.43 -11.15
C ARG A 108 -13.14 -12.23 -9.93
N GLY A 109 -13.61 -11.57 -8.88
CA GLY A 109 -14.20 -12.21 -7.71
C GLY A 109 -13.22 -12.49 -6.57
N TYR A 110 -11.99 -11.97 -6.61
CA TYR A 110 -11.04 -12.07 -5.50
C TYR A 110 -11.29 -10.98 -4.46
N VAL A 111 -11.15 -11.32 -3.18
CA VAL A 111 -10.89 -10.32 -2.15
C VAL A 111 -9.44 -9.87 -2.32
N VAL A 112 -9.20 -8.56 -2.39
CA VAL A 112 -7.85 -8.04 -2.60
C VAL A 112 -7.48 -7.11 -1.47
N ILE A 113 -6.27 -7.26 -0.92
CA ILE A 113 -5.68 -6.27 -0.02
C ILE A 113 -4.42 -5.70 -0.63
N THR A 114 -4.23 -4.40 -0.48
CA THR A 114 -2.99 -3.71 -0.84
C THR A 114 -2.61 -2.71 0.23
N ILE A 115 -1.35 -2.66 0.59
CA ILE A 115 -0.80 -1.76 1.60
C ILE A 115 0.03 -0.65 0.96
N ASP A 116 0.25 0.45 1.69
CA ASP A 116 1.36 1.33 1.37
C ASP A 116 2.66 0.66 1.82
N ALA A 117 3.43 0.11 0.88
CA ALA A 117 4.77 -0.36 1.18
C ALA A 117 5.63 0.82 1.67
N PHE A 118 6.51 0.56 2.64
CA PHE A 118 7.46 1.59 3.09
C PHE A 118 8.52 1.87 2.01
N PRO A 119 8.85 3.12 1.67
CA PRO A 119 8.31 4.40 2.12
C PRO A 119 7.43 5.09 1.05
N PHE A 120 6.24 4.55 0.78
CA PHE A 120 5.30 5.08 -0.23
C PHE A 120 3.98 5.52 0.39
N GLY A 121 3.22 6.29 -0.36
CA GLY A 121 1.87 6.69 0.00
C GLY A 121 1.82 7.48 1.31
N GLU A 122 1.03 7.03 2.25
CA GLU A 122 0.89 7.63 3.59
C GLU A 122 2.10 7.33 4.50
N ARG A 123 3.01 6.45 4.07
CA ARG A 123 4.24 6.07 4.81
C ARG A 123 5.51 6.67 4.21
N ARG A 124 5.38 7.54 3.21
CA ARG A 124 6.53 8.18 2.57
C ARG A 124 7.26 9.13 3.51
N LEU A 125 8.45 9.52 3.11
CA LEU A 125 9.16 10.60 3.80
C LEU A 125 8.32 11.88 3.79
N MET A 126 8.16 12.46 4.97
CA MET A 126 7.50 13.76 5.16
C MET A 126 8.40 14.87 4.64
N MET A 127 7.82 15.81 3.92
CA MET A 127 8.49 17.00 3.42
C MET A 127 7.79 18.25 3.98
N ASP A 128 8.50 19.36 4.06
CA ASP A 128 7.92 20.64 4.56
C ASP A 128 6.72 21.08 3.73
N GLU A 129 6.74 20.82 2.42
CA GLU A 129 5.64 21.10 1.52
C GLU A 129 4.37 20.29 1.82
N ASP A 130 4.52 19.09 2.34
CA ASP A 130 3.39 18.25 2.76
C ASP A 130 2.65 18.87 3.94
N ILE A 131 3.40 19.42 4.89
CA ILE A 131 2.85 20.10 6.06
C ILE A 131 2.07 21.34 5.61
N ALA A 132 2.65 22.14 4.72
CA ALA A 132 2.01 23.34 4.17
C ALA A 132 0.74 23.03 3.37
N ALA A 133 0.69 21.90 2.65
CA ALA A 133 -0.46 21.47 1.85
C ALA A 133 -1.56 20.77 2.66
N GLY A 134 -1.36 20.55 3.98
CA GLY A 134 -2.35 19.89 4.84
C GLY A 134 -2.64 18.43 4.42
N TRP A 135 -1.70 17.75 3.74
CA TRP A 135 -1.79 16.35 3.32
C TRP A 135 -2.85 16.01 2.28
N GLU A 136 -3.55 17.00 1.74
CA GLU A 136 -4.59 16.76 0.74
C GLU A 136 -4.00 16.50 -0.65
N ARG A 137 -3.75 15.24 -0.97
CA ARG A 137 -3.14 14.81 -2.24
C ARG A 137 -3.89 15.31 -3.48
N ALA A 138 -5.20 15.46 -3.40
CA ALA A 138 -6.01 15.96 -4.49
C ALA A 138 -5.68 17.41 -4.88
N LYS A 139 -5.06 18.18 -3.98
CA LYS A 139 -4.65 19.57 -4.22
C LYS A 139 -3.32 19.73 -4.94
N TYR A 140 -2.54 18.63 -5.07
CA TYR A 140 -1.27 18.70 -5.78
C TYR A 140 -1.49 18.78 -7.30
N SER A 141 -0.79 19.67 -7.98
CA SER A 141 -0.69 19.63 -9.43
C SER A 141 0.20 18.44 -9.88
N ILE A 142 0.15 18.09 -11.17
CA ILE A 142 1.06 17.06 -11.73
C ILE A 142 2.52 17.45 -11.48
N GLU A 143 2.88 18.73 -11.60
CA GLU A 143 4.24 19.20 -11.37
C GLU A 143 4.64 19.10 -9.90
N ASP A 144 3.73 19.38 -8.96
CA ASP A 144 3.98 19.15 -7.54
C ASP A 144 4.25 17.66 -7.25
N VAL A 145 3.45 16.76 -7.81
CA VAL A 145 3.65 15.32 -7.70
C VAL A 145 5.04 14.93 -8.22
N ARG A 146 5.43 15.42 -9.39
CA ARG A 146 6.75 15.16 -9.98
C ARG A 146 7.87 15.70 -9.11
N ARG A 147 7.74 16.92 -8.59
CA ARG A 147 8.72 17.56 -7.71
C ARG A 147 8.90 16.77 -6.42
N LEU A 148 7.81 16.41 -5.74
CA LEU A 148 7.85 15.62 -4.50
C LEU A 148 8.44 14.23 -4.72
N ASN A 149 8.09 13.56 -5.81
CA ASN A 149 8.68 12.27 -6.17
C ASN A 149 10.21 12.38 -6.37
N ARG A 150 10.69 13.42 -7.06
CA ARG A 150 12.15 13.66 -7.22
C ARG A 150 12.82 13.89 -5.87
N LYS A 151 12.22 14.69 -4.98
CA LYS A 151 12.74 14.93 -3.61
C LYS A 151 12.81 13.64 -2.79
N CYS A 152 11.73 12.84 -2.75
CA CYS A 152 11.73 11.55 -2.06
C CYS A 152 12.81 10.63 -2.61
N ARG A 153 12.93 10.52 -3.93
CA ARG A 153 13.95 9.70 -4.59
C ARG A 153 15.37 10.12 -4.20
N SER A 154 15.65 11.41 -4.14
CA SER A 154 16.98 11.90 -3.74
C SER A 154 17.35 11.55 -2.30
N LYS A 155 16.39 11.20 -1.46
CA LYS A 155 16.60 10.82 -0.05
C LYS A 155 16.70 9.30 0.17
N GLU A 156 16.45 8.47 -0.85
CA GLU A 156 16.46 7.01 -0.68
C GLU A 156 17.79 6.48 -0.12
N SER A 157 18.92 6.96 -0.63
CA SER A 157 20.23 6.52 -0.15
C SER A 157 20.47 6.89 1.32
N ALA A 158 20.06 8.09 1.74
CA ALA A 158 20.15 8.51 3.14
C ALA A 158 19.24 7.66 4.03
N LEU A 159 18.00 7.41 3.57
CA LEU A 159 17.04 6.55 4.27
C LEU A 159 17.61 5.15 4.47
N VAL A 160 18.13 4.51 3.42
CA VAL A 160 18.72 3.16 3.51
C VAL A 160 19.88 3.13 4.51
N LYS A 161 20.77 4.13 4.49
CA LYS A 161 21.87 4.24 5.46
C LYS A 161 21.34 4.37 6.88
N SER A 162 20.34 5.22 7.12
CA SER A 162 19.72 5.39 8.44
C SER A 162 19.08 4.11 8.96
N LEU A 163 18.38 3.37 8.11
CA LEU A 163 17.82 2.06 8.44
C LEU A 163 18.92 1.07 8.83
N THR A 164 20.00 1.01 8.05
CA THR A 164 21.15 0.14 8.34
C THR A 164 21.78 0.46 9.67
N TYR A 165 21.96 1.75 10.00
CA TYR A 165 22.44 2.18 11.34
C TYR A 165 21.51 1.76 12.47
N ALA A 166 20.20 1.74 12.23
CA ALA A 166 19.21 1.26 13.20
C ALA A 166 19.08 -0.29 13.25
N GLY A 167 19.93 -1.02 12.54
CA GLY A 167 19.85 -2.49 12.46
C GLY A 167 18.68 -3.01 11.63
N LEU A 168 18.11 -2.18 10.77
CA LEU A 168 16.98 -2.50 9.90
C LEU A 168 17.42 -2.52 8.43
N THR A 169 16.63 -3.21 7.61
CA THR A 169 16.77 -3.13 6.15
C THR A 169 15.43 -2.77 5.52
N TRP A 170 15.45 -2.04 4.41
CA TRP A 170 14.22 -1.74 3.67
C TRP A 170 13.48 -3.03 3.23
N PRO A 171 14.15 -4.01 2.59
CA PRO A 171 13.50 -5.29 2.28
C PRO A 171 12.93 -6.00 3.51
N GLY A 172 13.61 -5.91 4.65
CA GLY A 172 13.14 -6.50 5.90
C GLY A 172 11.85 -5.88 6.43
N ILE A 173 11.70 -4.56 6.32
CA ILE A 173 10.46 -3.86 6.69
C ILE A 173 9.34 -4.30 5.76
N THR A 174 9.55 -4.21 4.44
CA THR A 174 8.52 -4.56 3.43
C THR A 174 8.09 -6.02 3.58
N PHE A 175 9.04 -6.94 3.64
CA PHE A 175 8.74 -8.37 3.81
C PHE A 175 7.92 -8.64 5.07
N TRP A 176 8.27 -8.00 6.18
CA TRP A 176 7.53 -8.21 7.43
C TRP A 176 6.11 -7.65 7.36
N ASP A 177 5.95 -6.47 6.77
CA ASP A 177 4.64 -5.87 6.55
C ASP A 177 3.76 -6.75 5.65
N ASP A 178 4.32 -7.35 4.60
CA ASP A 178 3.62 -8.27 3.71
C ASP A 178 3.17 -9.55 4.45
N VAL A 179 4.04 -10.16 5.28
CA VAL A 179 3.68 -11.32 6.11
C VAL A 179 2.53 -10.97 7.07
N ARG A 180 2.61 -9.81 7.75
CA ARG A 180 1.55 -9.37 8.66
C ARG A 180 0.26 -9.00 7.94
N THR A 181 0.36 -8.58 6.70
CA THR A 181 -0.81 -8.34 5.83
C THR A 181 -1.54 -9.64 5.51
N VAL A 182 -0.81 -10.72 5.21
CA VAL A 182 -1.41 -12.06 5.06
C VAL A 182 -2.10 -12.50 6.35
N ASP A 183 -1.43 -12.37 7.51
CA ASP A 183 -2.01 -12.74 8.80
C ASP A 183 -3.31 -11.98 9.06
N TYR A 184 -3.34 -10.66 8.79
CA TYR A 184 -4.57 -9.87 8.91
C TYR A 184 -5.64 -10.31 7.92
N LEU A 185 -5.27 -10.52 6.66
CA LEU A 185 -6.21 -10.93 5.61
C LEU A 185 -6.92 -12.23 5.96
N LEU A 186 -6.21 -13.19 6.55
CA LEU A 186 -6.77 -14.47 6.98
C LEU A 186 -7.76 -14.35 8.15
N THR A 187 -7.79 -13.24 8.88
CA THR A 187 -8.80 -12.98 9.92
C THR A 187 -10.12 -12.43 9.37
N ARG A 188 -10.14 -12.03 8.10
CA ARG A 188 -11.31 -11.40 7.49
C ARG A 188 -12.41 -12.43 7.22
N PRO A 189 -13.68 -12.11 7.59
CA PRO A 189 -14.81 -13.03 7.40
C PRO A 189 -15.13 -13.31 5.92
N GLU A 190 -14.74 -12.39 5.02
CA GLU A 190 -14.97 -12.51 3.59
C GLU A 190 -13.97 -13.42 2.87
N VAL A 191 -12.91 -13.84 3.57
CA VAL A 191 -11.78 -14.58 2.98
C VAL A 191 -11.96 -16.08 3.15
N ASP A 192 -11.76 -16.81 2.06
CA ASP A 192 -11.58 -18.26 2.07
C ASP A 192 -10.09 -18.58 2.33
N ALA A 193 -9.75 -18.87 3.58
CA ALA A 193 -8.37 -19.16 3.99
C ALA A 193 -7.79 -20.44 3.38
N SER A 194 -8.58 -21.23 2.66
CA SER A 194 -8.11 -22.45 1.97
C SER A 194 -7.64 -22.17 0.54
N ARG A 195 -7.85 -20.96 0.04
CA ARG A 195 -7.55 -20.59 -1.36
C ARG A 195 -6.95 -19.20 -1.45
#